data_818a14f852178fa3169076a654bca663
#
_entry.id   818a14f852178fa3169076a654bca663
#
_cell.length_a   1.000
_cell.length_b   1.000
_cell.length_c   1.000
_cell.angle_alpha   90.00
_cell.angle_beta   90.00
_cell.angle_gamma   90.00
#
_symmetry.space_group_name_H-M   'P 1'
#
loop_
_entity.id
_entity.type
_entity.pdbx_description
1 polymer ?
#
loop_
_entity_poly.entity_id
_entity_poly.type
_entity_poly.pdbx_seq_one_letter_code
_entity_poly.pdbx_strand_id
1 'polypeptide(L)'
;PCQLGYDPDHVMPAGEVGRAGVSIASLRDMERMFDGLPLNRVARVGMLANAIGPIGAALFLGLAERQGLKPADVVVDLQNDPLKEYVARGTQIFPIEPAVRLAADVVEWSAEHAPHWYPIDVCVNHLNSAGAGSTRGTAFAFANSIAYVEALLERGCPIDSFAPLIQFFLDEREDFFVALANVRATRRVWAELLRERIGARRERTLELYVGA
;
A
#
# COMPACT_ATOMS: atom_id res chain seq x y z
N PRO A 1 -10.57 2.40 -13.81
CA PRO A 1 -9.74 2.21 -15.01
C PRO A 1 -8.30 2.63 -14.78
N CYS A 2 -8.03 3.81 -14.19
CA CYS A 2 -6.67 4.34 -14.02
C CYS A 2 -5.73 3.41 -13.25
N GLN A 3 -6.23 2.70 -12.23
CA GLN A 3 -5.44 1.68 -11.50
C GLN A 3 -4.97 0.53 -12.40
N LEU A 4 -5.65 0.28 -13.51
CA LEU A 4 -5.32 -0.74 -14.50
C LEU A 4 -4.52 -0.18 -15.70
N GLY A 5 -4.14 1.10 -15.65
CA GLY A 5 -3.41 1.78 -16.71
C GLY A 5 -4.24 2.21 -17.90
N TYR A 6 -5.57 2.26 -17.76
CA TYR A 6 -6.46 2.74 -18.80
C TYR A 6 -6.97 4.15 -18.52
N ASP A 7 -6.96 5.00 -19.54
CA ASP A 7 -7.66 6.27 -19.48
C ASP A 7 -9.19 6.06 -19.41
N PRO A 8 -9.93 6.99 -18.80
CA PRO A 8 -11.38 6.82 -18.62
C PRO A 8 -12.17 6.76 -19.92
N ASP A 9 -11.63 7.26 -21.01
CA ASP A 9 -12.23 7.25 -22.36
C ASP A 9 -11.75 6.08 -23.24
N HIS A 10 -10.89 5.21 -22.70
CA HIS A 10 -10.46 4.01 -23.40
C HIS A 10 -11.62 3.01 -23.55
N VAL A 11 -11.58 2.21 -24.61
CA VAL A 11 -12.65 1.23 -24.92
C VAL A 11 -12.84 0.17 -23.82
N MET A 12 -11.75 -0.23 -23.10
CA MET A 12 -11.81 -1.27 -22.06
C MET A 12 -12.69 -0.91 -20.87
N PRO A 13 -12.63 0.30 -20.28
CA PRO A 13 -13.52 0.71 -19.19
C PRO A 13 -14.86 1.28 -19.64
N ALA A 14 -15.22 1.15 -20.91
CA ALA A 14 -16.49 1.66 -21.42
C ALA A 14 -17.69 1.11 -20.63
N GLY A 15 -18.51 1.99 -20.09
CA GLY A 15 -19.65 1.64 -19.24
C GLY A 15 -19.34 1.39 -17.76
N GLU A 16 -18.07 1.34 -17.35
CA GLU A 16 -17.65 1.08 -15.97
C GLU A 16 -17.17 2.34 -15.23
N VAL A 17 -16.82 3.39 -15.96
CA VAL A 17 -16.33 4.65 -15.37
C VAL A 17 -17.38 5.25 -14.44
N GLY A 18 -16.98 5.54 -13.19
CA GLY A 18 -17.86 6.08 -12.16
C GLY A 18 -18.76 5.07 -11.45
N ARG A 19 -18.71 3.76 -11.81
CA ARG A 19 -19.49 2.70 -11.13
C ARG A 19 -18.72 2.03 -10.02
N ALA A 20 -17.45 1.71 -10.25
CA ALA A 20 -16.58 1.03 -9.29
C ALA A 20 -15.43 1.94 -8.85
N GLY A 21 -15.74 3.13 -8.39
CA GLY A 21 -14.78 4.13 -7.94
C GLY A 21 -14.68 5.33 -8.88
N VAL A 22 -13.86 6.29 -8.46
CA VAL A 22 -13.62 7.55 -9.19
C VAL A 22 -12.47 7.36 -10.17
N SER A 23 -12.61 7.88 -11.38
CA SER A 23 -11.53 7.88 -12.36
C SER A 23 -10.64 9.09 -12.15
N ILE A 24 -9.44 8.88 -11.66
CA ILE A 24 -8.42 9.92 -11.43
C ILE A 24 -7.27 9.70 -12.41
N ALA A 25 -7.22 10.51 -13.45
CA ALA A 25 -6.20 10.44 -14.49
C ALA A 25 -5.21 11.62 -14.44
N SER A 26 -5.53 12.66 -13.68
CA SER A 26 -4.73 13.87 -13.61
C SER A 26 -4.79 14.53 -12.23
N LEU A 27 -3.83 15.45 -11.98
CA LEU A 27 -3.87 16.30 -10.79
C LEU A 27 -5.16 17.15 -10.74
N ARG A 28 -5.69 17.57 -11.89
CA ARG A 28 -6.95 18.32 -11.95
C ARG A 28 -8.14 17.50 -11.46
N ASP A 29 -8.14 16.19 -11.69
CA ASP A 29 -9.18 15.31 -11.16
C ASP A 29 -9.06 15.19 -9.66
N MET A 30 -7.83 15.11 -9.12
CA MET A 30 -7.58 15.14 -7.68
C MET A 30 -8.05 16.45 -7.05
N GLU A 31 -7.72 17.61 -7.65
CA GLU A 31 -8.18 18.92 -7.19
C GLU A 31 -9.71 18.99 -7.13
N ARG A 32 -10.39 18.49 -8.16
CA ARG A 32 -11.86 18.45 -8.20
C ARG A 32 -12.47 17.51 -7.16
N MET A 33 -11.86 16.34 -6.97
CA MET A 33 -12.33 15.35 -6.00
C MET A 33 -12.18 15.84 -4.54
N PHE A 34 -11.11 16.58 -4.27
CA PHE A 34 -10.81 17.13 -2.95
C PHE A 34 -11.18 18.62 -2.80
N ASP A 35 -12.00 19.16 -3.71
CA ASP A 35 -12.44 20.56 -3.61
C ASP A 35 -13.18 20.81 -2.28
N GLY A 36 -12.75 21.82 -1.53
CA GLY A 36 -13.27 22.12 -0.20
C GLY A 36 -12.82 21.18 0.93
N LEU A 37 -11.99 20.16 0.64
CA LEU A 37 -11.47 19.22 1.63
C LEU A 37 -9.98 19.50 1.93
N PRO A 38 -9.66 20.17 3.04
CA PRO A 38 -8.27 20.44 3.41
C PRO A 38 -7.59 19.16 3.94
N LEU A 39 -6.55 18.69 3.26
CA LEU A 39 -5.86 17.43 3.58
C LEU A 39 -5.28 17.39 4.99
N ASN A 40 -4.81 18.51 5.52
CA ASN A 40 -4.26 18.61 6.89
C ASN A 40 -5.32 18.54 8.01
N ARG A 41 -6.61 18.52 7.66
CA ARG A 41 -7.72 18.31 8.60
C ARG A 41 -8.36 16.94 8.47
N VAL A 42 -7.91 16.15 7.53
CA VAL A 42 -8.33 14.75 7.34
C VAL A 42 -7.36 13.87 8.10
N ALA A 43 -7.87 12.99 8.95
CA ALA A 43 -7.02 12.10 9.76
C ALA A 43 -6.15 11.19 8.89
N ARG A 44 -6.68 10.73 7.75
CA ARG A 44 -6.00 9.86 6.80
C ARG A 44 -6.77 9.85 5.48
N VAL A 45 -6.05 9.86 4.37
CA VAL A 45 -6.63 9.70 3.04
C VAL A 45 -5.92 8.56 2.31
N GLY A 46 -6.66 7.72 1.60
CA GLY A 46 -6.09 6.54 0.94
C GLY A 46 -6.45 6.41 -0.53
N MET A 47 -5.59 5.72 -1.26
CA MET A 47 -5.80 5.35 -2.66
C MET A 47 -5.39 3.90 -2.90
N LEU A 48 -6.24 3.16 -3.59
CA LEU A 48 -5.91 1.84 -4.12
C LEU A 48 -5.02 2.01 -5.36
N ALA A 49 -3.71 2.00 -5.17
CA ALA A 49 -2.73 2.33 -6.20
C ALA A 49 -1.72 1.18 -6.45
N ASN A 50 -2.20 -0.06 -6.47
CA ASN A 50 -1.33 -1.25 -6.47
C ASN A 50 -0.37 -1.34 -7.66
N ALA A 51 -0.85 -1.01 -8.87
CA ALA A 51 -0.02 -1.01 -10.06
C ALA A 51 0.53 0.39 -10.40
N ILE A 52 -0.03 1.45 -9.82
CA ILE A 52 0.28 2.84 -10.11
C ILE A 52 0.76 3.62 -8.87
N GLY A 53 1.39 2.95 -7.91
CA GLY A 53 1.84 3.54 -6.65
C GLY A 53 2.57 4.87 -6.80
N PRO A 54 3.61 4.99 -7.65
CA PRO A 54 4.31 6.26 -7.87
C PRO A 54 3.42 7.37 -8.43
N ILE A 55 2.46 7.03 -9.30
CA ILE A 55 1.49 7.98 -9.85
C ILE A 55 0.55 8.46 -8.75
N GLY A 56 0.01 7.54 -7.93
CA GLY A 56 -0.81 7.88 -6.78
C GLY A 56 -0.08 8.79 -5.78
N ALA A 57 1.17 8.48 -5.47
CA ALA A 57 2.02 9.32 -4.63
C ALA A 57 2.19 10.72 -5.22
N ALA A 58 2.55 10.82 -6.50
CA ALA A 58 2.73 12.10 -7.20
C ALA A 58 1.44 12.95 -7.23
N LEU A 59 0.28 12.32 -7.39
CA LEU A 59 -1.01 13.01 -7.36
C LEU A 59 -1.31 13.59 -5.97
N PHE A 60 -1.06 12.85 -4.90
CA PHE A 60 -1.23 13.38 -3.53
C PHE A 60 -0.21 14.46 -3.19
N LEU A 61 1.03 14.33 -3.65
CA LEU A 61 2.05 15.36 -3.50
C LEU A 61 1.63 16.65 -4.19
N GLY A 62 1.23 16.55 -5.46
CA GLY A 62 0.77 17.72 -6.21
C GLY A 62 -0.46 18.37 -5.59
N LEU A 63 -1.41 17.58 -5.06
CA LEU A 63 -2.57 18.10 -4.35
C LEU A 63 -2.19 18.81 -3.05
N ALA A 64 -1.29 18.22 -2.25
CA ALA A 64 -0.79 18.84 -1.03
C ALA A 64 -0.12 20.19 -1.33
N GLU A 65 0.76 20.23 -2.34
CA GLU A 65 1.41 21.45 -2.81
C GLU A 65 0.40 22.52 -3.24
N ARG A 66 -0.66 22.16 -3.98
CA ARG A 66 -1.75 23.08 -4.36
C ARG A 66 -2.49 23.66 -3.16
N GLN A 67 -2.55 22.91 -2.06
CA GLN A 67 -3.13 23.36 -0.80
C GLN A 67 -2.12 24.08 0.10
N GLY A 68 -0.88 24.30 -0.36
CA GLY A 68 0.18 24.95 0.42
C GLY A 68 0.73 24.10 1.58
N LEU A 69 0.58 22.77 1.48
CA LEU A 69 1.00 21.81 2.50
C LEU A 69 2.30 21.10 2.09
N LYS A 70 3.08 20.68 3.09
CA LYS A 70 4.24 19.81 2.87
C LYS A 70 3.82 18.34 2.97
N PRO A 71 4.57 17.40 2.40
CA PRO A 71 4.28 15.97 2.51
C PRO A 71 4.12 15.48 3.95
N ALA A 72 4.88 16.04 4.90
CA ALA A 72 4.80 15.71 6.32
C ALA A 72 3.54 16.24 7.03
N ASP A 73 2.79 17.15 6.42
CA ASP A 73 1.58 17.73 7.01
C ASP A 73 0.33 16.88 6.73
N VAL A 74 0.46 15.85 5.90
CA VAL A 74 -0.66 15.00 5.46
C VAL A 74 -0.36 13.53 5.76
N VAL A 75 -1.41 12.75 6.00
CA VAL A 75 -1.32 11.30 6.19
C VAL A 75 -1.94 10.63 4.97
N VAL A 76 -1.11 10.01 4.16
CA VAL A 76 -1.53 9.30 2.95
C VAL A 76 -1.30 7.80 3.11
N ASP A 77 -2.28 7.04 2.66
CA ASP A 77 -2.25 5.59 2.61
C ASP A 77 -2.32 5.14 1.15
N LEU A 78 -1.25 4.50 0.70
CA LEU A 78 -1.19 3.93 -0.64
C LEU A 78 -1.16 2.41 -0.54
N GLN A 79 -2.13 1.76 -1.12
CA GLN A 79 -2.15 0.30 -1.10
C GLN A 79 -0.93 -0.30 -1.80
N ASN A 80 -0.44 0.24 -2.87
CA ASN A 80 0.87 0.03 -3.54
C ASN A 80 1.51 -1.37 -3.35
N ASP A 81 0.68 -2.43 -3.44
CA ASP A 81 1.09 -3.84 -3.32
C ASP A 81 0.95 -4.54 -4.69
N PRO A 82 1.89 -4.35 -5.63
CA PRO A 82 1.80 -4.94 -6.95
C PRO A 82 1.94 -6.46 -6.96
N LEU A 83 2.69 -7.08 -6.05
CA LEU A 83 2.89 -8.53 -6.06
C LEU A 83 1.59 -9.31 -5.91
N LYS A 84 0.67 -8.85 -5.07
CA LYS A 84 -0.63 -9.53 -4.94
C LYS A 84 -1.50 -9.41 -6.19
N GLU A 85 -1.25 -8.44 -7.06
CA GLU A 85 -1.97 -8.31 -8.34
C GLU A 85 -1.67 -9.48 -9.27
N TYR A 86 -0.44 -9.98 -9.27
CA TYR A 86 -0.07 -11.17 -10.05
C TYR A 86 -0.68 -12.46 -9.50
N VAL A 87 -0.79 -12.56 -8.18
CA VAL A 87 -1.22 -13.78 -7.49
C VAL A 87 -2.75 -13.88 -7.41
N ALA A 88 -3.43 -12.77 -7.14
CA ALA A 88 -4.83 -12.80 -6.72
C ALA A 88 -5.81 -12.09 -7.67
N ARG A 89 -5.39 -11.06 -8.41
CA ARG A 89 -6.31 -10.22 -9.17
C ARG A 89 -6.07 -10.18 -10.68
N GLY A 90 -4.86 -10.49 -11.14
CA GLY A 90 -4.52 -10.43 -12.55
C GLY A 90 -4.56 -9.01 -13.16
N THR A 91 -4.34 -7.99 -12.35
CA THR A 91 -4.46 -6.57 -12.74
C THR A 91 -3.13 -5.84 -12.77
N GLN A 92 -2.06 -6.54 -13.05
CA GLN A 92 -0.72 -6.00 -13.21
C GLN A 92 -0.58 -5.19 -14.51
N ILE A 93 0.23 -4.14 -14.45
CA ILE A 93 0.57 -3.29 -15.61
C ILE A 93 2.01 -3.52 -16.04
N PHE A 94 2.93 -3.65 -15.09
CA PHE A 94 4.37 -3.79 -15.32
C PHE A 94 4.81 -5.24 -15.08
N PRO A 95 5.95 -5.70 -15.64
CA PRO A 95 6.61 -6.93 -15.21
C PRO A 95 6.96 -6.90 -13.72
N ILE A 96 7.17 -8.07 -13.10
CA ILE A 96 7.33 -8.21 -11.63
C ILE A 96 8.46 -7.33 -11.07
N GLU A 97 9.68 -7.44 -11.64
CA GLU A 97 10.84 -6.69 -11.14
C GLU A 97 10.67 -5.17 -11.24
N PRO A 98 10.23 -4.58 -12.37
CA PRO A 98 9.89 -3.17 -12.43
C PRO A 98 8.78 -2.76 -11.45
N ALA A 99 7.76 -3.62 -11.24
CA ALA A 99 6.68 -3.31 -10.30
C ALA A 99 7.17 -3.24 -8.86
N VAL A 100 8.01 -4.20 -8.43
CA VAL A 100 8.64 -4.18 -7.09
C VAL A 100 9.55 -2.96 -6.95
N ARG A 101 10.35 -2.64 -7.98
CA ARG A 101 11.20 -1.45 -7.97
C ARG A 101 10.38 -0.16 -7.78
N LEU A 102 9.30 0.00 -8.53
CA LEU A 102 8.43 1.17 -8.44
C LEU A 102 7.73 1.27 -7.08
N ALA A 103 7.32 0.14 -6.49
CA ALA A 103 6.76 0.13 -5.15
C ALA A 103 7.82 0.55 -4.11
N ALA A 104 9.03 0.04 -4.22
CA ALA A 104 10.14 0.39 -3.35
C ALA A 104 10.55 1.87 -3.49
N ASP A 105 10.52 2.46 -4.70
CA ASP A 105 10.79 3.89 -4.92
C ASP A 105 9.87 4.77 -4.04
N VAL A 106 8.59 4.42 -3.95
CA VAL A 106 7.62 5.16 -3.12
C VAL A 106 7.92 5.01 -1.64
N VAL A 107 8.26 3.79 -1.19
CA VAL A 107 8.57 3.54 0.23
C VAL A 107 9.84 4.28 0.65
N GLU A 108 10.92 4.19 -0.14
CA GLU A 108 12.18 4.86 0.09
C GLU A 108 12.00 6.37 0.18
N TRP A 109 11.33 6.96 -0.82
CA TRP A 109 11.05 8.39 -0.83
C TRP A 109 10.20 8.82 0.39
N SER A 110 9.18 8.03 0.75
CA SER A 110 8.32 8.34 1.89
C SER A 110 9.07 8.28 3.22
N ALA A 111 10.01 7.35 3.37
CA ALA A 111 10.83 7.24 4.58
C ALA A 111 11.66 8.51 4.84
N GLU A 112 12.07 9.20 3.79
CA GLU A 112 12.87 10.43 3.89
C GLU A 112 12.03 11.70 4.01
N HIS A 113 10.87 11.77 3.32
CA HIS A 113 10.16 13.03 3.09
C HIS A 113 8.75 13.07 3.69
N ALA A 114 8.14 11.91 3.95
CA ALA A 114 6.75 11.79 4.35
C ALA A 114 6.55 10.74 5.48
N PRO A 115 7.12 10.97 6.68
CA PRO A 115 7.21 9.96 7.75
C PRO A 115 5.85 9.55 8.34
N HIS A 116 4.77 10.21 7.96
CA HIS A 116 3.40 9.89 8.36
C HIS A 116 2.60 9.18 7.27
N TRP A 117 3.23 8.92 6.11
CA TRP A 117 2.59 8.14 5.06
C TRP A 117 2.70 6.63 5.36
N TYR A 118 1.73 5.91 4.84
CA TYR A 118 1.76 4.45 4.70
C TYR A 118 1.90 4.13 3.21
N PRO A 119 3.13 4.11 2.69
CA PRO A 119 3.39 4.02 1.25
C PRO A 119 3.17 2.64 0.66
N ILE A 120 2.92 1.64 1.52
CA ILE A 120 2.61 0.27 1.12
C ILE A 120 1.70 -0.39 2.14
N ASP A 121 0.61 -0.97 1.64
CA ASP A 121 -0.36 -1.73 2.42
C ASP A 121 -0.49 -3.14 1.83
N VAL A 122 0.11 -4.11 2.51
CA VAL A 122 0.15 -5.50 2.04
C VAL A 122 -1.18 -6.18 2.27
N CYS A 123 -1.83 -6.60 1.18
CA CYS A 123 -3.23 -7.00 1.20
C CYS A 123 -3.43 -8.50 1.32
N VAL A 124 -3.90 -8.96 2.48
CA VAL A 124 -4.35 -10.34 2.70
C VAL A 124 -5.75 -10.58 2.12
N ASN A 125 -6.64 -9.58 2.20
CA ASN A 125 -8.04 -9.68 1.78
C ASN A 125 -8.21 -10.14 0.33
N HIS A 126 -7.39 -9.67 -0.60
CA HIS A 126 -7.47 -10.09 -2.00
C HIS A 126 -7.01 -11.54 -2.19
N LEU A 127 -6.00 -11.98 -1.45
CA LEU A 127 -5.52 -13.36 -1.45
C LEU A 127 -6.61 -14.31 -0.92
N ASN A 128 -7.29 -13.91 0.14
CA ASN A 128 -8.41 -14.66 0.71
C ASN A 128 -9.60 -14.71 -0.24
N SER A 129 -9.93 -13.60 -0.90
CA SER A 129 -10.99 -13.54 -1.91
C SER A 129 -10.69 -14.43 -3.12
N ALA A 130 -9.40 -14.64 -3.44
CA ALA A 130 -8.94 -15.57 -4.48
C ALA A 130 -8.91 -17.04 -4.00
N GLY A 131 -9.33 -17.33 -2.76
CA GLY A 131 -9.47 -18.69 -2.24
C GLY A 131 -8.30 -19.20 -1.39
N ALA A 132 -7.36 -18.34 -0.97
CA ALA A 132 -6.23 -18.77 -0.15
C ALA A 132 -6.68 -19.24 1.25
N GLY A 133 -7.69 -18.59 1.85
CA GLY A 133 -8.05 -18.74 3.26
C GLY A 133 -7.06 -18.00 4.16
N SER A 134 -7.47 -17.65 5.41
CA SER A 134 -6.74 -16.67 6.22
C SER A 134 -5.28 -17.05 6.50
N THR A 135 -4.99 -18.28 6.88
CA THR A 135 -3.61 -18.73 7.18
C THR A 135 -2.68 -18.65 5.96
N ARG A 136 -3.13 -19.17 4.79
CA ARG A 136 -2.31 -19.14 3.57
C ARG A 136 -2.22 -17.75 2.99
N GLY A 137 -3.32 -16.98 3.02
CA GLY A 137 -3.34 -15.59 2.57
C GLY A 137 -2.34 -14.75 3.37
N THR A 138 -2.31 -14.89 4.69
CA THR A 138 -1.34 -14.22 5.55
C THR A 138 0.09 -14.68 5.26
N ALA A 139 0.32 -15.97 5.01
CA ALA A 139 1.65 -16.47 4.63
C ALA A 139 2.14 -15.89 3.29
N PHE A 140 1.28 -15.79 2.28
CA PHE A 140 1.61 -15.13 1.00
C PHE A 140 1.87 -13.63 1.18
N ALA A 141 1.11 -12.95 2.02
CA ALA A 141 1.34 -11.54 2.34
C ALA A 141 2.72 -11.33 3.01
N PHE A 142 3.14 -12.22 3.90
CA PHE A 142 4.50 -12.20 4.43
C PHE A 142 5.56 -12.42 3.36
N ALA A 143 5.34 -13.35 2.43
CA ALA A 143 6.28 -13.55 1.32
C ALA A 143 6.43 -12.30 0.46
N ASN A 144 5.32 -11.62 0.13
CA ASN A 144 5.32 -10.34 -0.59
C ASN A 144 6.07 -9.27 0.21
N SER A 145 5.79 -9.16 1.51
CA SER A 145 6.45 -8.17 2.39
C SER A 145 7.95 -8.38 2.47
N ILE A 146 8.40 -9.62 2.56
CA ILE A 146 9.83 -9.96 2.58
C ILE A 146 10.47 -9.51 1.26
N ALA A 147 9.84 -9.74 0.12
CA ALA A 147 10.38 -9.31 -1.17
C ALA A 147 10.52 -7.78 -1.25
N TYR A 148 9.56 -7.01 -0.73
CA TYR A 148 9.69 -5.55 -0.64
C TYR A 148 10.80 -5.11 0.32
N VAL A 149 10.90 -5.76 1.49
CA VAL A 149 11.95 -5.48 2.48
C VAL A 149 13.32 -5.77 1.89
N GLU A 150 13.50 -6.92 1.23
CA GLU A 150 14.77 -7.29 0.59
C GLU A 150 15.15 -6.29 -0.52
N ALA A 151 14.20 -5.89 -1.37
CA ALA A 151 14.44 -4.89 -2.41
C ALA A 151 14.88 -3.52 -1.84
N LEU A 152 14.36 -3.10 -0.69
CA LEU A 152 14.78 -1.87 -0.02
C LEU A 152 16.16 -2.00 0.67
N LEU A 153 16.44 -3.14 1.29
CA LEU A 153 17.74 -3.43 1.88
C LEU A 153 18.86 -3.49 0.84
N GLU A 154 18.60 -4.09 -0.33
CA GLU A 154 19.54 -4.14 -1.47
C GLU A 154 19.91 -2.74 -1.99
N ARG A 155 19.03 -1.76 -1.81
CA ARG A 155 19.29 -0.33 -2.12
C ARG A 155 20.08 0.38 -1.02
N GLY A 156 20.34 -0.28 0.10
CA GLY A 156 21.01 0.31 1.25
C GLY A 156 20.09 1.09 2.19
N CYS A 157 18.75 1.00 2.03
CA CYS A 157 17.81 1.63 2.94
C CYS A 157 17.87 0.95 4.31
N PRO A 158 18.10 1.69 5.41
CA PRO A 158 18.11 1.08 6.74
C PRO A 158 16.72 0.54 7.11
N ILE A 159 16.63 -0.69 7.63
CA ILE A 159 15.34 -1.30 8.01
C ILE A 159 14.53 -0.42 8.96
N ASP A 160 15.18 0.27 9.87
CA ASP A 160 14.56 1.16 10.85
C ASP A 160 13.93 2.43 10.26
N SER A 161 14.25 2.78 9.00
CA SER A 161 13.68 3.96 8.34
C SER A 161 12.35 3.68 7.66
N PHE A 162 12.15 2.45 7.16
CA PHE A 162 11.00 2.13 6.32
C PHE A 162 10.06 1.05 6.87
N ALA A 163 10.53 0.11 7.69
CA ALA A 163 9.66 -0.96 8.21
C ALA A 163 8.46 -0.42 9.01
N PRO A 164 8.58 0.68 9.79
CA PRO A 164 7.43 1.27 10.47
C PRO A 164 6.35 1.86 9.53
N LEU A 165 6.64 2.00 8.24
CA LEU A 165 5.72 2.52 7.23
C LEU A 165 4.96 1.42 6.49
N ILE A 166 5.34 0.15 6.71
CA ILE A 166 4.67 -1.00 6.13
C ILE A 166 3.47 -1.37 7.01
N GLN A 167 2.32 -1.53 6.38
CA GLN A 167 1.12 -2.02 7.06
C GLN A 167 0.53 -3.23 6.33
N PHE A 168 -0.34 -3.96 7.02
CA PHE A 168 -1.11 -5.06 6.45
C PHE A 168 -2.60 -4.75 6.52
N PHE A 169 -3.31 -5.13 5.45
CA PHE A 169 -4.77 -5.12 5.43
C PHE A 169 -5.26 -6.58 5.46
N LEU A 170 -5.83 -6.97 6.60
CA LEU A 170 -6.39 -8.30 6.80
C LEU A 170 -7.83 -8.38 6.27
N ASP A 171 -8.37 -9.57 6.25
CA ASP A 171 -9.78 -9.86 5.90
C ASP A 171 -10.35 -10.78 6.98
N GLU A 172 -11.05 -10.21 7.91
CA GLU A 172 -11.55 -10.87 9.09
C GLU A 172 -13.03 -11.26 8.91
N ARG A 173 -13.31 -12.10 7.91
CA ARG A 173 -14.67 -12.60 7.60
C ARG A 173 -15.03 -13.91 8.29
N GLU A 174 -14.10 -14.49 9.03
CA GLU A 174 -14.24 -15.79 9.65
C GLU A 174 -14.81 -15.67 11.08
N ASP A 175 -14.75 -16.78 11.81
CA ASP A 175 -15.09 -16.81 13.23
C ASP A 175 -14.29 -15.77 14.03
N PHE A 176 -14.93 -15.12 14.98
CA PHE A 176 -14.34 -14.06 15.80
C PHE A 176 -13.02 -14.46 16.45
N PHE A 177 -12.94 -15.71 16.98
CA PHE A 177 -11.71 -16.17 17.63
C PHE A 177 -10.60 -16.46 16.63
N VAL A 178 -10.95 -16.92 15.43
CA VAL A 178 -10.00 -17.09 14.32
C VAL A 178 -9.46 -15.73 13.89
N ALA A 179 -10.32 -14.75 13.69
CA ALA A 179 -9.97 -13.37 13.36
C ALA A 179 -9.02 -12.76 14.40
N LEU A 180 -9.38 -12.84 15.68
CA LEU A 180 -8.53 -12.36 16.78
C LEU A 180 -7.17 -13.07 16.82
N ALA A 181 -7.16 -14.38 16.64
CA ALA A 181 -5.90 -15.14 16.60
C ALA A 181 -5.03 -14.74 15.41
N ASN A 182 -5.63 -14.53 14.22
CA ASN A 182 -4.92 -14.13 13.01
C ASN A 182 -4.25 -12.77 13.17
N VAL A 183 -4.96 -11.74 13.66
CA VAL A 183 -4.39 -10.41 13.94
C VAL A 183 -3.20 -10.50 14.91
N ARG A 184 -3.34 -11.27 15.99
CA ARG A 184 -2.25 -11.47 16.97
C ARG A 184 -1.07 -12.24 16.39
N ALA A 185 -1.33 -13.30 15.63
CA ALA A 185 -0.31 -14.09 14.96
C ALA A 185 0.46 -13.26 13.94
N THR A 186 -0.24 -12.48 13.12
CA THR A 186 0.37 -11.61 12.10
C THR A 186 1.37 -10.65 12.73
N ARG A 187 1.01 -9.94 13.79
CA ARG A 187 1.93 -9.03 14.50
C ARG A 187 3.13 -9.76 15.09
N ARG A 188 2.90 -10.90 15.68
CA ARG A 188 3.97 -11.71 16.29
C ARG A 188 4.95 -12.21 15.24
N VAL A 189 4.45 -12.83 14.17
CA VAL A 189 5.28 -13.38 13.09
C VAL A 189 6.07 -12.27 12.40
N TRP A 190 5.47 -11.08 12.17
CA TRP A 190 6.19 -9.94 11.63
C TRP A 190 7.39 -9.56 12.50
N ALA A 191 7.18 -9.40 13.79
CA ALA A 191 8.25 -9.05 14.74
C ALA A 191 9.35 -10.12 14.79
N GLU A 192 8.99 -11.40 14.75
CA GLU A 192 9.93 -12.53 14.73
C GLU A 192 10.74 -12.52 13.41
N LEU A 193 10.10 -12.38 12.26
CA LEU A 193 10.77 -12.31 10.95
C LEU A 193 11.76 -11.15 10.87
N LEU A 194 11.36 -9.95 11.25
CA LEU A 194 12.25 -8.79 11.22
C LEU A 194 13.42 -8.93 12.19
N ARG A 195 13.20 -9.50 13.37
CA ARG A 195 14.25 -9.71 14.37
C ARG A 195 15.24 -10.79 13.97
N GLU A 196 14.73 -11.94 13.54
CA GLU A 196 15.54 -13.14 13.33
C GLU A 196 16.17 -13.18 11.94
N ARG A 197 15.42 -12.82 10.91
CA ARG A 197 15.89 -12.89 9.52
C ARG A 197 16.61 -11.62 9.07
N ILE A 198 16.11 -10.44 9.48
CA ILE A 198 16.62 -9.14 9.03
C ILE A 198 17.58 -8.51 10.04
N GLY A 199 17.46 -8.88 11.32
CA GLY A 199 18.32 -8.35 12.38
C GLY A 199 17.85 -7.02 12.97
N ALA A 200 16.59 -6.62 12.75
CA ALA A 200 16.00 -5.43 13.34
C ALA A 200 16.03 -5.50 14.88
N ARG A 201 16.32 -4.38 15.54
CA ARG A 201 16.47 -4.29 17.00
C ARG A 201 15.55 -3.26 17.66
N ARG A 202 15.14 -2.24 16.92
CA ARG A 202 14.31 -1.18 17.49
C ARG A 202 12.88 -1.67 17.66
N GLU A 203 12.28 -1.39 18.80
CA GLU A 203 10.91 -1.80 19.13
C GLU A 203 9.91 -1.31 18.10
N ARG A 204 9.97 -0.02 17.74
CA ARG A 204 9.11 0.58 16.70
C ARG A 204 9.22 -0.12 15.34
N THR A 205 10.39 -0.65 14.98
CA THR A 205 10.60 -1.38 13.73
C THR A 205 9.89 -2.73 13.72
N LEU A 206 9.72 -3.34 14.90
CA LEU A 206 9.05 -4.62 15.09
C LEU A 206 7.52 -4.49 15.19
N GLU A 207 7.01 -3.28 15.35
CA GLU A 207 5.57 -3.03 15.35
C GLU A 207 4.98 -3.19 13.95
N LEU A 208 3.78 -3.72 13.86
CA LEU A 208 3.01 -3.81 12.63
C LEU A 208 1.66 -3.14 12.81
N TYR A 209 1.38 -2.15 11.99
CA TYR A 209 0.02 -1.64 11.85
C TYR A 209 -0.81 -2.62 11.03
N VAL A 210 -1.99 -2.97 11.53
CA VAL A 210 -2.93 -3.88 10.88
C VAL A 210 -4.27 -3.17 10.75
N GLY A 211 -4.70 -2.95 9.51
CA GLY A 211 -6.07 -2.59 9.15
C GLY A 211 -6.91 -3.85 8.93
N ALA A 212 -8.20 -3.80 9.27
CA ALA A 212 -9.16 -4.87 9.03
C ALA A 212 -10.53 -4.30 8.65
#